data_c964b01f147573b58ce21994e7011e60
#
_entry.id   c964b01f147573b58ce21994e7011e60
#
_cell.length_a   1.000
_cell.length_b   1.000
_cell.length_c   1.000
_cell.angle_alpha   90.00
_cell.angle_beta   90.00
_cell.angle_gamma   90.00
#
_symmetry.space_group_name_H-M   'P 1'
#
loop_
_entity.id
_entity.type
_entity.pdbx_description
1 polymer ?
#
loop_
_entity_poly.entity_id
_entity_poly.type
_entity_poly.pdbx_seq_one_letter_code
_entity_poly.pdbx_strand_id
1 'polypeptide(L)'
;MPLLDLPRIPEPEVMDDSREVEAYSSAAKQAYLEQIDDTFVDHALRLVNGRERGRALDIGTGPGQIVIKLARRLTRWKFIGIDRSPAMIEQAQANFAAAGAPLAGRVEFRVADGNRLPFPDDMFDFVICNSVLHHLAEPEKLLAEIQRVAIAGSAILLRDLRRPGRLAYPIHVRWHGRHYEGAMRELFVASVRAAYTERELQQLIESSSLRGVRVFRHGATHLGIERPVAA
;
A
#
# COMPACT_ATOMS: atom_id res chain seq x y z
N MET A 1 3.72 6.59 28.19
CA MET A 1 2.63 6.14 27.28
C MET A 1 1.31 6.55 27.89
N PRO A 2 0.40 7.19 27.15
CA PRO A 2 -0.94 7.44 27.67
C PRO A 2 -1.63 6.10 28.00
N LEU A 3 -2.32 6.04 29.11
CA LEU A 3 -3.04 4.84 29.61
C LEU A 3 -4.05 4.23 28.62
N LEU A 4 -4.35 4.94 27.53
CA LEU A 4 -5.32 4.56 26.50
C LEU A 4 -4.67 4.05 25.21
N ASP A 5 -3.34 4.04 25.11
CA ASP A 5 -2.65 3.52 23.93
C ASP A 5 -2.62 1.99 23.96
N LEU A 6 -2.98 1.40 22.83
CA LEU A 6 -2.84 -0.03 22.59
C LEU A 6 -1.44 -0.28 22.02
N PRO A 7 -0.55 -1.09 22.66
CA PRO A 7 0.78 -1.35 22.14
C PRO A 7 0.73 -1.97 20.73
N ARG A 8 1.65 -1.57 19.86
CA ARG A 8 1.85 -2.21 18.56
C ARG A 8 2.40 -3.61 18.77
N ILE A 9 1.89 -4.57 18.02
CA ILE A 9 2.43 -5.92 17.90
C ILE A 9 2.79 -6.10 16.43
N PRO A 10 4.08 -6.13 16.08
CA PRO A 10 4.50 -6.37 14.70
C PRO A 10 3.94 -7.68 14.16
N GLU A 11 3.59 -7.70 12.90
CA GLU A 11 3.17 -8.88 12.16
C GLU A 11 4.37 -9.47 11.41
N PRO A 12 4.44 -10.79 11.14
CA PRO A 12 5.50 -11.35 10.30
C PRO A 12 5.55 -10.70 8.92
N GLU A 13 6.75 -10.44 8.41
CA GLU A 13 6.98 -9.65 7.20
C GLU A 13 6.53 -10.30 5.89
N VAL A 14 6.24 -11.60 5.88
CA VAL A 14 6.03 -12.32 4.61
C VAL A 14 4.77 -13.16 4.66
N MET A 15 3.89 -12.93 3.69
CA MET A 15 2.80 -13.83 3.33
C MET A 15 3.33 -14.87 2.32
N ASP A 16 4.06 -15.88 2.82
CA ASP A 16 4.58 -16.97 1.98
C ASP A 16 3.74 -18.26 2.09
N ASP A 17 2.81 -18.34 3.03
CA ASP A 17 1.88 -19.46 3.09
C ASP A 17 0.88 -19.36 1.92
N SER A 18 0.86 -20.41 1.10
CA SER A 18 -0.08 -20.50 -0.05
C SER A 18 -1.54 -20.30 0.35
N ARG A 19 -1.92 -20.68 1.58
CA ARG A 19 -3.27 -20.48 2.13
C ARG A 19 -3.56 -19.01 2.42
N GLU A 20 -2.57 -18.25 2.90
CA GLU A 20 -2.70 -16.82 3.15
C GLU A 20 -2.81 -16.06 1.83
N VAL A 21 -1.97 -16.39 0.84
CA VAL A 21 -2.03 -15.82 -0.52
C VAL A 21 -3.38 -16.10 -1.17
N GLU A 22 -3.88 -17.34 -1.08
CA GLU A 22 -5.19 -17.71 -1.64
C GLU A 22 -6.33 -17.00 -0.92
N ALA A 23 -6.29 -16.94 0.42
CA ALA A 23 -7.28 -16.24 1.24
C ALA A 23 -7.30 -14.74 0.90
N TYR A 24 -6.13 -14.10 0.79
CA TYR A 24 -6.01 -12.69 0.42
C TYR A 24 -6.51 -12.43 -1.01
N SER A 25 -6.08 -13.25 -1.97
CA SER A 25 -6.46 -13.11 -3.39
C SER A 25 -7.97 -13.33 -3.60
N SER A 26 -8.57 -14.23 -2.82
CA SER A 26 -10.02 -14.45 -2.83
C SER A 26 -10.77 -13.31 -2.18
N ALA A 27 -10.26 -12.78 -1.06
CA ALA A 27 -10.84 -11.64 -0.36
C ALA A 27 -10.73 -10.35 -1.20
N ALA A 28 -9.63 -10.14 -1.93
CA ALA A 28 -9.44 -8.98 -2.81
C ALA A 28 -10.49 -8.87 -3.94
N LYS A 29 -11.19 -9.94 -4.23
CA LYS A 29 -12.32 -9.98 -5.17
C LYS A 29 -13.66 -9.65 -4.50
N GLN A 30 -13.71 -9.49 -3.19
CA GLN A 30 -14.94 -9.13 -2.49
C GLN A 30 -15.25 -7.65 -2.67
N ALA A 31 -16.51 -7.31 -2.84
CA ALA A 31 -16.98 -5.95 -3.10
C ALA A 31 -16.50 -4.92 -2.05
N TYR A 32 -16.35 -5.35 -0.81
CA TYR A 32 -15.85 -4.46 0.27
C TYR A 32 -14.40 -4.03 0.06
N LEU A 33 -13.49 -4.97 -0.24
CA LEU A 33 -12.08 -4.64 -0.50
C LEU A 33 -11.92 -3.89 -1.83
N GLU A 34 -12.73 -4.24 -2.83
CA GLU A 34 -12.75 -3.52 -4.09
C GLU A 34 -13.11 -2.03 -3.90
N GLN A 35 -14.09 -1.71 -3.04
CA GLN A 35 -14.43 -0.33 -2.69
C GLN A 35 -13.29 0.38 -1.95
N ILE A 36 -12.57 -0.32 -1.05
CA ILE A 36 -11.41 0.25 -0.37
C ILE A 36 -10.31 0.60 -1.38
N ASP A 37 -10.03 -0.30 -2.33
CA ASP A 37 -9.06 -0.06 -3.40
C ASP A 37 -9.48 1.11 -4.28
N ASP A 38 -10.77 1.22 -4.64
CA ASP A 38 -11.28 2.34 -5.42
C ASP A 38 -11.04 3.68 -4.73
N THR A 39 -11.23 3.75 -3.41
CA THR A 39 -10.91 4.97 -2.66
C THR A 39 -9.42 5.32 -2.69
N PHE A 40 -8.53 4.32 -2.73
CA PHE A 40 -7.09 4.53 -2.88
C PHE A 40 -6.75 5.02 -4.30
N VAL A 41 -7.33 4.39 -5.31
CA VAL A 41 -7.16 4.77 -6.72
C VAL A 41 -7.63 6.21 -6.95
N ASP A 42 -8.80 6.58 -6.44
CA ASP A 42 -9.30 7.96 -6.56
C ASP A 42 -8.40 8.96 -5.83
N HIS A 43 -7.82 8.58 -4.71
CA HIS A 43 -6.84 9.42 -4.01
C HIS A 43 -5.56 9.56 -4.84
N ALA A 44 -5.02 8.47 -5.35
CA ALA A 44 -3.84 8.45 -6.21
C ALA A 44 -4.00 9.35 -7.44
N LEU A 45 -5.15 9.28 -8.11
CA LEU A 45 -5.46 10.11 -9.27
C LEU A 45 -5.47 11.61 -8.94
N ARG A 46 -5.97 12.00 -7.75
CA ARG A 46 -5.92 13.41 -7.32
C ARG A 46 -4.50 13.93 -7.13
N LEU A 47 -3.59 13.10 -6.60
CA LEU A 47 -2.20 13.50 -6.34
C LEU A 47 -1.39 13.73 -7.62
N VAL A 48 -1.74 13.06 -8.72
CA VAL A 48 -1.07 13.21 -10.01
C VAL A 48 -1.88 14.06 -11.01
N ASN A 49 -2.93 14.73 -10.53
CA ASN A 49 -3.76 15.56 -11.38
C ASN A 49 -2.94 16.68 -12.04
N GLY A 50 -3.14 16.86 -13.35
CA GLY A 50 -2.37 17.81 -14.16
C GLY A 50 -1.11 17.20 -14.80
N ARG A 51 -0.68 16.00 -14.40
CA ARG A 51 0.46 15.33 -15.03
C ARG A 51 0.00 14.29 -16.06
N GLU A 52 0.23 14.57 -17.33
CA GLU A 52 -0.29 13.75 -18.43
C GLU A 52 0.41 12.38 -18.57
N ARG A 53 1.69 12.29 -18.21
CA ARG A 53 2.53 11.09 -18.38
C ARG A 53 3.51 10.96 -17.22
N GLY A 54 3.93 9.74 -16.95
CA GLY A 54 4.91 9.47 -15.91
C GLY A 54 5.21 7.97 -15.78
N ARG A 55 6.08 7.67 -14.82
CA ARG A 55 6.39 6.32 -14.37
C ARG A 55 5.95 6.20 -12.91
N ALA A 56 5.16 5.17 -12.63
CA ALA A 56 4.72 4.87 -11.28
C ALA A 56 5.31 3.56 -10.78
N LEU A 57 5.67 3.52 -9.51
CA LEU A 57 6.06 2.33 -8.77
C LEU A 57 5.01 2.01 -7.72
N ASP A 58 4.54 0.76 -7.68
CA ASP A 58 3.69 0.23 -6.63
C ASP A 58 4.49 -0.80 -5.81
N ILE A 59 4.70 -0.51 -4.53
CA ILE A 59 5.48 -1.33 -3.60
C ILE A 59 4.52 -2.17 -2.76
N GLY A 60 4.69 -3.50 -2.78
CA GLY A 60 3.74 -4.44 -2.20
C GLY A 60 2.47 -4.49 -3.03
N THR A 61 2.63 -4.69 -4.33
CA THR A 61 1.52 -4.65 -5.30
C THR A 61 0.48 -5.76 -5.10
N GLY A 62 0.84 -6.82 -4.35
CA GLY A 62 0.01 -7.99 -4.14
C GLY A 62 -0.49 -8.56 -5.47
N PRO A 63 -1.80 -8.86 -5.62
CA PRO A 63 -2.37 -9.39 -6.86
C PRO A 63 -2.55 -8.33 -7.96
N GLY A 64 -1.95 -7.14 -7.87
CA GLY A 64 -1.84 -6.13 -8.92
C GLY A 64 -3.10 -5.29 -9.19
N GLN A 65 -4.13 -5.38 -8.35
CA GLN A 65 -5.45 -4.75 -8.60
C GLN A 65 -5.33 -3.22 -8.73
N ILE A 66 -4.60 -2.57 -7.82
CA ILE A 66 -4.43 -1.11 -7.80
C ILE A 66 -3.71 -0.64 -9.07
N VAL A 67 -2.61 -1.31 -9.44
CA VAL A 67 -1.86 -0.99 -10.67
C VAL A 67 -2.75 -1.12 -11.90
N ILE A 68 -3.53 -2.20 -12.01
CA ILE A 68 -4.43 -2.43 -13.15
C ILE A 68 -5.50 -1.31 -13.22
N LYS A 69 -6.12 -0.95 -12.09
CA LYS A 69 -7.12 0.13 -12.03
C LYS A 69 -6.51 1.48 -12.42
N LEU A 70 -5.33 1.82 -11.90
CA LEU A 70 -4.62 3.07 -12.24
C LEU A 70 -4.20 3.10 -13.72
N ALA A 71 -3.66 2.02 -14.25
CA ALA A 71 -3.22 1.95 -15.65
C ALA A 71 -4.37 2.08 -16.65
N ARG A 72 -5.60 1.72 -16.27
CA ARG A 72 -6.81 1.98 -17.07
C ARG A 72 -7.20 3.46 -17.11
N ARG A 73 -6.93 4.19 -16.04
CA ARG A 73 -7.28 5.62 -15.89
C ARG A 73 -6.17 6.54 -16.42
N LEU A 74 -4.91 6.18 -16.18
CA LEU A 74 -3.71 6.93 -16.57
C LEU A 74 -3.08 6.33 -17.83
N THR A 75 -3.71 6.54 -18.96
CA THR A 75 -3.40 5.84 -20.23
C THR A 75 -2.02 6.15 -20.82
N ARG A 76 -1.37 7.25 -20.40
CA ARG A 76 -0.02 7.67 -20.86
C ARG A 76 1.06 7.39 -19.80
N TRP A 77 0.73 6.65 -18.73
CA TRP A 77 1.66 6.28 -17.67
C TRP A 77 2.16 4.85 -17.83
N LYS A 78 3.39 4.62 -17.36
CA LYS A 78 3.97 3.29 -17.20
C LYS A 78 3.98 2.92 -15.72
N PHE A 79 3.71 1.67 -15.42
CA PHE A 79 3.62 1.16 -14.06
C PHE A 79 4.55 -0.02 -13.87
N ILE A 80 5.23 -0.06 -12.74
CA ILE A 80 5.93 -1.23 -12.24
C ILE A 80 5.32 -1.55 -10.88
N GLY A 81 4.79 -2.76 -10.73
CA GLY A 81 4.37 -3.30 -9.44
C GLY A 81 5.42 -4.28 -8.94
N ILE A 82 5.80 -4.15 -7.68
CA ILE A 82 6.71 -5.10 -7.04
C ILE A 82 6.07 -5.71 -5.80
N ASP A 83 6.40 -6.96 -5.56
CA ASP A 83 6.06 -7.66 -4.32
C ASP A 83 7.20 -8.60 -3.94
N ARG A 84 7.36 -8.87 -2.66
CA ARG A 84 8.36 -9.80 -2.16
C ARG A 84 7.95 -11.26 -2.39
N SER A 85 6.64 -11.54 -2.42
CA SER A 85 6.07 -12.86 -2.65
C SER A 85 6.00 -13.19 -4.15
N PRO A 86 6.71 -14.24 -4.62
CA PRO A 86 6.57 -14.72 -5.99
C PRO A 86 5.14 -15.12 -6.34
N ALA A 87 4.40 -15.71 -5.39
CA ALA A 87 3.01 -16.14 -5.61
C ALA A 87 2.07 -14.94 -5.85
N MET A 88 2.29 -13.80 -5.16
CA MET A 88 1.56 -12.57 -5.42
C MET A 88 1.87 -12.03 -6.82
N ILE A 89 3.12 -12.07 -7.27
CA ILE A 89 3.50 -11.63 -8.62
C ILE A 89 2.89 -12.53 -9.70
N GLU A 90 2.88 -13.85 -9.50
CA GLU A 90 2.17 -14.77 -10.40
C GLU A 90 0.69 -14.44 -10.50
N GLN A 91 0.03 -14.17 -9.39
CA GLN A 91 -1.37 -13.76 -9.37
C GLN A 91 -1.58 -12.39 -10.04
N ALA A 92 -0.67 -11.43 -9.83
CA ALA A 92 -0.73 -10.12 -10.50
C ALA A 92 -0.61 -10.25 -12.01
N GLN A 93 0.28 -11.10 -12.50
CA GLN A 93 0.44 -11.40 -13.92
C GLN A 93 -0.81 -12.08 -14.52
N ALA A 94 -1.42 -13.02 -13.79
CA ALA A 94 -2.66 -13.66 -14.20
C ALA A 94 -3.83 -12.67 -14.27
N ASN A 95 -3.99 -11.81 -13.27
CA ASN A 95 -5.00 -10.76 -13.25
C ASN A 95 -4.79 -9.72 -14.37
N PHE A 96 -3.53 -9.39 -14.65
CA PHE A 96 -3.17 -8.48 -15.74
C PHE A 96 -3.51 -9.09 -17.11
N ALA A 97 -3.18 -10.36 -17.33
CA ALA A 97 -3.53 -11.07 -18.56
C ALA A 97 -5.05 -11.09 -18.80
N ALA A 98 -5.82 -11.32 -17.74
CA ALA A 98 -7.29 -11.28 -17.76
C ALA A 98 -7.86 -9.87 -18.00
N ALA A 99 -7.11 -8.82 -17.65
CA ALA A 99 -7.53 -7.42 -17.84
C ALA A 99 -7.50 -6.93 -19.28
N GLY A 100 -6.80 -7.64 -20.17
CA GLY A 100 -6.81 -7.47 -21.62
C GLY A 100 -5.80 -6.51 -22.23
N ALA A 101 -5.74 -6.49 -23.54
CA ALA A 101 -4.75 -5.83 -24.38
C ALA A 101 -4.48 -4.31 -24.16
N PRO A 102 -5.43 -3.46 -23.71
CA PRO A 102 -5.20 -2.02 -23.58
C PRO A 102 -4.06 -1.63 -22.63
N LEU A 103 -3.60 -2.57 -21.79
CA LEU A 103 -2.55 -2.34 -20.80
C LEU A 103 -1.17 -2.83 -21.24
N ALA A 104 -1.07 -3.57 -22.37
CA ALA A 104 0.16 -4.16 -22.86
C ALA A 104 1.27 -3.11 -23.07
N GLY A 105 2.50 -3.46 -22.63
CA GLY A 105 3.67 -2.59 -22.75
C GLY A 105 3.71 -1.41 -21.78
N ARG A 106 2.71 -1.26 -20.88
CA ARG A 106 2.65 -0.18 -19.89
C ARG A 106 2.71 -0.65 -18.44
N VAL A 107 2.47 -1.91 -18.19
CA VAL A 107 2.45 -2.51 -16.85
C VAL A 107 3.43 -3.67 -16.80
N GLU A 108 4.21 -3.73 -15.73
CA GLU A 108 5.16 -4.80 -15.47
C GLU A 108 5.07 -5.18 -13.98
N PHE A 109 5.19 -6.48 -13.66
CA PHE A 109 5.25 -6.98 -12.29
C PHE A 109 6.54 -7.75 -12.06
N ARG A 110 7.22 -7.49 -10.93
CA ARG A 110 8.51 -8.09 -10.58
C ARG A 110 8.56 -8.51 -9.11
N VAL A 111 9.22 -9.62 -8.85
CA VAL A 111 9.59 -9.98 -7.47
C VAL A 111 10.75 -9.07 -7.03
N ALA A 112 10.55 -8.29 -5.95
CA ALA A 112 11.58 -7.44 -5.39
C ALA A 112 11.27 -7.10 -3.92
N ASP A 113 12.34 -6.76 -3.17
CA ASP A 113 12.25 -6.29 -1.79
C ASP A 113 12.13 -4.76 -1.76
N GLY A 114 11.07 -4.25 -1.12
CA GLY A 114 10.86 -2.80 -0.92
C GLY A 114 11.93 -2.12 -0.08
N ASN A 115 12.63 -2.87 0.77
CA ASN A 115 13.76 -2.35 1.56
C ASN A 115 15.06 -2.19 0.76
N ARG A 116 15.10 -2.71 -0.47
CA ARG A 116 16.24 -2.61 -1.39
C ARG A 116 15.74 -2.63 -2.84
N LEU A 117 15.26 -1.51 -3.32
CA LEU A 117 14.65 -1.40 -4.64
C LEU A 117 15.70 -1.55 -5.77
N PRO A 118 15.48 -2.43 -6.75
CA PRO A 118 16.41 -2.67 -7.86
C PRO A 118 16.25 -1.59 -8.96
N PHE A 119 16.12 -0.34 -8.56
CA PHE A 119 15.92 0.79 -9.45
C PHE A 119 16.96 1.88 -9.18
N PRO A 120 17.36 2.66 -10.20
CA PRO A 120 18.22 3.82 -9.99
C PRO A 120 17.51 4.93 -9.22
N ASP A 121 18.31 5.88 -8.72
CA ASP A 121 17.81 7.12 -8.12
C ASP A 121 16.98 7.91 -9.14
N ASP A 122 16.04 8.71 -8.65
CA ASP A 122 15.25 9.66 -9.44
C ASP A 122 14.58 9.03 -10.69
N MET A 123 13.95 7.87 -10.52
CA MET A 123 13.33 7.14 -11.63
C MET A 123 11.81 7.36 -11.76
N PHE A 124 11.11 7.57 -10.64
CA PHE A 124 9.66 7.51 -10.60
C PHE A 124 9.01 8.87 -10.33
N ASP A 125 8.01 9.18 -11.14
CA ASP A 125 7.15 10.34 -11.02
C ASP A 125 6.06 10.16 -9.96
N PHE A 126 5.77 8.91 -9.60
CA PHE A 126 4.79 8.56 -8.59
C PHE A 126 5.19 7.25 -7.90
N VAL A 127 5.19 7.25 -6.57
CA VAL A 127 5.41 6.05 -5.77
C VAL A 127 4.19 5.82 -4.89
N ILE A 128 3.62 4.63 -4.98
CA ILE A 128 2.49 4.19 -4.18
C ILE A 128 2.84 2.95 -3.37
N CYS A 129 2.18 2.82 -2.21
CA CYS A 129 2.32 1.67 -1.32
C CYS A 129 1.04 1.57 -0.48
N ASN A 130 0.33 0.44 -0.55
CA ASN A 130 -0.93 0.26 0.16
C ASN A 130 -0.88 -0.98 1.03
N SER A 131 -1.13 -0.81 2.34
CA SER A 131 -1.20 -1.91 3.32
C SER A 131 0.08 -2.76 3.43
N VAL A 132 1.25 -2.11 3.47
CA VAL A 132 2.56 -2.77 3.57
C VAL A 132 3.33 -2.35 4.81
N LEU A 133 3.22 -1.08 5.21
CA LEU A 133 4.08 -0.48 6.22
C LEU A 133 3.99 -1.19 7.57
N HIS A 134 2.81 -1.73 7.92
CA HIS A 134 2.59 -2.44 9.17
C HIS A 134 3.28 -3.81 9.23
N HIS A 135 3.63 -4.41 8.09
CA HIS A 135 4.38 -5.67 8.01
C HIS A 135 5.89 -5.48 8.23
N LEU A 136 6.42 -4.25 8.06
CA LEU A 136 7.85 -4.03 8.09
C LEU A 136 8.40 -3.92 9.51
N ALA A 137 9.52 -4.62 9.76
CA ALA A 137 10.29 -4.46 10.98
C ALA A 137 11.10 -3.15 10.99
N GLU A 138 11.62 -2.74 9.83
CA GLU A 138 12.45 -1.55 9.65
C GLU A 138 11.87 -0.63 8.55
N PRO A 139 10.71 0.01 8.81
CA PRO A 139 10.01 0.83 7.81
C PRO A 139 10.83 2.03 7.31
N GLU A 140 11.81 2.47 8.07
CA GLU A 140 12.73 3.55 7.69
C GLU A 140 13.52 3.20 6.41
N LYS A 141 13.85 1.92 6.20
CA LYS A 141 14.54 1.45 4.99
C LYS A 141 13.66 1.64 3.75
N LEU A 142 12.39 1.24 3.85
CA LEU A 142 11.42 1.47 2.77
C LEU A 142 11.28 2.97 2.46
N LEU A 143 11.14 3.81 3.51
CA LEU A 143 10.98 5.25 3.32
C LEU A 143 12.23 5.89 2.70
N ALA A 144 13.44 5.39 3.03
CA ALA A 144 14.69 5.84 2.41
C ALA A 144 14.75 5.45 0.92
N GLU A 145 14.35 4.23 0.58
CA GLU A 145 14.30 3.78 -0.81
C GLU A 145 13.26 4.54 -1.62
N ILE A 146 12.07 4.82 -1.06
CA ILE A 146 11.07 5.68 -1.70
C ILE A 146 11.65 7.06 -2.00
N GLN A 147 12.33 7.68 -1.02
CA GLN A 147 12.97 8.98 -1.22
C GLN A 147 14.04 8.94 -2.32
N ARG A 148 14.81 7.86 -2.40
CA ARG A 148 15.89 7.68 -3.37
C ARG A 148 15.38 7.52 -4.80
N VAL A 149 14.36 6.68 -5.00
CA VAL A 149 13.87 6.37 -6.36
C VAL A 149 12.87 7.39 -6.90
N ALA A 150 12.31 8.23 -6.04
CA ALA A 150 11.31 9.25 -6.40
C ALA A 150 12.00 10.52 -6.90
N ILE A 151 11.67 10.97 -8.12
CA ILE A 151 12.20 12.24 -8.67
C ILE A 151 11.78 13.44 -7.79
N ALA A 152 12.54 14.52 -7.87
CA ALA A 152 12.16 15.77 -7.21
C ALA A 152 10.78 16.22 -7.68
N GLY A 153 9.89 16.52 -6.72
CA GLY A 153 8.50 16.93 -7.02
C GLY A 153 7.57 15.79 -7.44
N SER A 154 7.99 14.53 -7.32
CA SER A 154 7.11 13.38 -7.57
C SER A 154 5.95 13.30 -6.58
N ALA A 155 4.87 12.68 -7.00
CA ALA A 155 3.80 12.29 -6.09
C ALA A 155 4.22 11.07 -5.24
N ILE A 156 3.73 11.04 -4.01
CA ILE A 156 3.89 9.89 -3.10
C ILE A 156 2.55 9.63 -2.43
N LEU A 157 2.15 8.37 -2.34
CA LEU A 157 0.97 7.95 -1.59
C LEU A 157 1.24 6.61 -0.90
N LEU A 158 1.37 6.64 0.41
CA LEU A 158 1.34 5.44 1.23
C LEU A 158 0.04 5.46 2.04
N ARG A 159 -0.71 4.37 2.03
CA ARG A 159 -1.90 4.19 2.89
C ARG A 159 -1.79 2.87 3.62
N ASP A 160 -2.19 2.88 4.87
CA ASP A 160 -2.15 1.71 5.70
C ASP A 160 -3.33 1.68 6.68
N LEU A 161 -3.55 0.54 7.32
CA LEU A 161 -4.49 0.41 8.42
C LEU A 161 -4.12 1.37 9.56
N ARG A 162 -5.11 1.75 10.33
CA ARG A 162 -4.94 2.59 11.52
C ARG A 162 -5.22 1.77 12.78
N ARG A 163 -4.28 1.73 13.72
CA ARG A 163 -4.51 1.15 15.04
C ARG A 163 -5.37 2.11 15.87
N PRO A 164 -6.56 1.69 16.30
CA PRO A 164 -7.37 2.48 17.22
C PRO A 164 -6.81 2.41 18.64
N GLY A 165 -7.20 3.35 19.49
CA GLY A 165 -6.89 3.31 20.92
C GLY A 165 -7.55 2.12 21.61
N ARG A 166 -7.03 1.77 22.80
CA ARG A 166 -7.38 0.57 23.57
C ARG A 166 -8.89 0.37 23.78
N LEU A 167 -9.63 1.42 24.06
CA LEU A 167 -11.08 1.34 24.31
C LEU A 167 -11.89 1.14 23.02
N ALA A 168 -11.42 1.70 21.90
CA ALA A 168 -12.10 1.60 20.62
C ALA A 168 -11.77 0.30 19.87
N TYR A 169 -10.65 -0.36 20.21
CA TYR A 169 -10.15 -1.54 19.52
C TYR A 169 -11.17 -2.69 19.40
N PRO A 170 -11.84 -3.14 20.49
CA PRO A 170 -12.79 -4.25 20.40
C PRO A 170 -13.97 -3.94 19.46
N ILE A 171 -14.47 -2.70 19.52
CA ILE A 171 -15.57 -2.24 18.65
C ILE A 171 -15.10 -2.17 17.20
N HIS A 172 -13.91 -1.61 16.97
CA HIS A 172 -13.31 -1.48 15.64
C HIS A 172 -13.14 -2.84 14.97
N VAL A 173 -12.50 -3.80 15.65
CA VAL A 173 -12.27 -5.14 15.12
C VAL A 173 -13.58 -5.90 14.90
N ARG A 174 -14.55 -5.78 15.83
CA ARG A 174 -15.87 -6.41 15.67
C ARG A 174 -16.63 -5.84 14.46
N TRP A 175 -16.62 -4.50 14.30
CA TRP A 175 -17.40 -3.82 13.27
C TRP A 175 -16.80 -3.98 11.87
N HIS A 176 -15.51 -3.78 11.72
CA HIS A 176 -14.83 -3.87 10.43
C HIS A 176 -14.46 -5.31 10.08
N GLY A 177 -14.12 -6.13 11.07
CA GLY A 177 -13.80 -7.56 10.88
C GLY A 177 -14.99 -8.41 10.45
N ARG A 178 -16.22 -7.90 10.51
CA ARG A 178 -17.43 -8.63 10.04
C ARG A 178 -17.43 -8.91 8.53
N HIS A 179 -16.62 -8.17 7.77
CA HIS A 179 -16.49 -8.33 6.33
C HIS A 179 -15.51 -9.43 5.94
N TYR A 180 -14.85 -10.06 6.92
CA TYR A 180 -13.85 -11.09 6.73
C TYR A 180 -14.27 -12.37 7.45
N GLU A 181 -13.96 -13.52 6.87
CA GLU A 181 -14.22 -14.84 7.43
C GLU A 181 -12.94 -15.67 7.52
N GLY A 182 -12.92 -16.68 8.41
CA GLY A 182 -11.82 -17.63 8.55
C GLY A 182 -10.46 -16.94 8.76
N ALA A 183 -9.45 -17.42 8.05
CA ALA A 183 -8.08 -16.92 8.14
C ALA A 183 -7.96 -15.42 7.83
N MET A 184 -8.77 -14.89 6.90
CA MET A 184 -8.76 -13.46 6.60
C MET A 184 -9.18 -12.58 7.77
N ARG A 185 -10.05 -13.06 8.64
CA ARG A 185 -10.42 -12.33 9.85
C ARG A 185 -9.27 -12.29 10.86
N GLU A 186 -8.54 -13.38 11.00
CA GLU A 186 -7.37 -13.45 11.87
C GLU A 186 -6.26 -12.52 11.37
N LEU A 187 -5.99 -12.55 10.06
CA LEU A 187 -5.06 -11.63 9.41
C LEU A 187 -5.47 -10.16 9.62
N PHE A 188 -6.75 -9.82 9.40
CA PHE A 188 -7.23 -8.45 9.66
C PHE A 188 -7.00 -8.01 11.11
N VAL A 189 -7.25 -8.88 12.08
CA VAL A 189 -7.03 -8.58 13.53
C VAL A 189 -5.55 -8.36 13.79
N ALA A 190 -4.66 -9.20 13.24
CA ALA A 190 -3.22 -9.08 13.37
C ALA A 190 -2.71 -7.78 12.73
N SER A 191 -3.14 -7.49 11.50
CA SER A 191 -2.76 -6.28 10.78
C SER A 191 -3.22 -5.00 11.50
N VAL A 192 -4.43 -4.97 12.07
CA VAL A 192 -4.88 -3.83 12.90
C VAL A 192 -4.00 -3.67 14.16
N ARG A 193 -3.49 -4.78 14.73
CA ARG A 193 -2.55 -4.74 15.88
C ARG A 193 -1.16 -4.27 15.48
N ALA A 194 -0.73 -4.59 14.28
CA ALA A 194 0.56 -4.18 13.71
C ALA A 194 0.55 -2.76 13.13
N ALA A 195 -0.63 -2.23 12.81
CA ALA A 195 -0.80 -0.91 12.23
C ALA A 195 -0.30 0.22 13.14
N TYR A 196 0.02 1.36 12.54
CA TYR A 196 0.45 2.56 13.24
C TYR A 196 -0.74 3.38 13.77
N THR A 197 -0.53 4.10 14.86
CA THR A 197 -1.33 5.27 15.23
C THR A 197 -0.84 6.47 14.44
N GLU A 198 -1.65 7.51 14.31
CA GLU A 198 -1.25 8.74 13.62
C GLU A 198 0.01 9.36 14.23
N ARG A 199 0.11 9.36 15.57
CA ARG A 199 1.28 9.86 16.29
C ARG A 199 2.55 9.07 15.97
N GLU A 200 2.47 7.74 15.96
CA GLU A 200 3.62 6.88 15.64
C GLU A 200 4.04 7.06 14.17
N LEU A 201 3.08 7.19 13.25
CA LEU A 201 3.39 7.45 11.85
C LEU A 201 4.04 8.83 11.67
N GLN A 202 3.56 9.85 12.38
CA GLN A 202 4.17 11.18 12.35
C GLN A 202 5.63 11.13 12.87
N GLN A 203 5.88 10.43 13.98
CA GLN A 203 7.23 10.25 14.53
C GLN A 203 8.15 9.50 13.55
N LEU A 204 7.63 8.46 12.90
CA LEU A 204 8.37 7.71 11.88
C LEU A 204 8.79 8.61 10.72
N ILE A 205 7.89 9.47 10.23
CA ILE A 205 8.21 10.41 9.15
C ILE A 205 9.26 11.44 9.59
N GLU A 206 9.11 12.00 10.77
CA GLU A 206 10.06 13.00 11.31
C GLU A 206 11.47 12.43 11.45
N SER A 207 11.60 11.15 11.81
CA SER A 207 12.89 10.45 11.93
C SER A 207 13.45 9.91 10.60
N SER A 208 12.60 9.79 9.55
CA SER A 208 13.00 9.23 8.26
C SER A 208 13.69 10.24 7.35
N SER A 209 14.22 9.77 6.22
CA SER A 209 14.75 10.61 5.14
C SER A 209 13.68 11.15 4.19
N LEU A 210 12.45 10.66 4.26
CA LEU A 210 11.37 11.05 3.35
C LEU A 210 10.93 12.50 3.61
N ARG A 211 10.94 13.35 2.58
CA ARG A 211 10.71 14.80 2.70
C ARG A 211 9.49 15.26 1.91
N GLY A 212 8.92 16.38 2.37
CA GLY A 212 7.82 17.06 1.68
C GLY A 212 6.48 16.31 1.74
N VAL A 213 6.37 15.32 2.61
CA VAL A 213 5.15 14.53 2.83
C VAL A 213 4.38 15.04 4.04
N ARG A 214 3.09 14.75 4.08
CA ARG A 214 2.23 14.97 5.24
C ARG A 214 1.46 13.70 5.59
N VAL A 215 1.15 13.54 6.86
CA VAL A 215 0.26 12.47 7.34
C VAL A 215 -1.19 12.87 7.07
N PHE A 216 -2.01 11.91 6.65
CA PHE A 216 -3.45 12.09 6.47
C PHE A 216 -4.24 10.94 7.08
N ARG A 217 -5.51 11.19 7.38
CA ARG A 217 -6.48 10.15 7.75
C ARG A 217 -7.41 9.86 6.59
N HIS A 218 -7.70 8.58 6.40
CA HIS A 218 -8.67 8.13 5.41
C HIS A 218 -9.78 7.34 6.13
N GLY A 219 -10.88 8.02 6.39
CA GLY A 219 -11.98 7.47 7.18
C GLY A 219 -11.60 7.06 8.60
N ALA A 220 -12.26 6.03 9.11
CA ALA A 220 -12.04 5.53 10.47
C ALA A 220 -10.94 4.46 10.55
N THR A 221 -10.62 3.82 9.43
CA THR A 221 -9.84 2.56 9.38
C THR A 221 -8.42 2.73 8.85
N HIS A 222 -8.14 3.80 8.11
CA HIS A 222 -6.85 4.00 7.46
C HIS A 222 -6.22 5.35 7.80
N LEU A 223 -4.93 5.39 7.66
CA LEU A 223 -4.11 6.60 7.66
C LEU A 223 -2.99 6.43 6.63
N GLY A 224 -2.25 7.47 6.36
CA GLY A 224 -1.14 7.36 5.41
C GLY A 224 -0.32 8.62 5.32
N ILE A 225 0.51 8.63 4.31
CA ILE A 225 1.48 9.67 3.99
C ILE A 225 1.25 10.07 2.54
N GLU A 226 1.19 11.35 2.26
CA GLU A 226 1.01 11.85 0.91
C GLU A 226 1.90 13.04 0.58
N ARG A 227 2.24 13.15 -0.69
CA ARG A 227 2.81 14.31 -1.35
C ARG A 227 2.20 14.41 -2.74
N PRO A 228 1.48 15.50 -3.10
CA PRO A 228 1.03 15.70 -4.47
C PRO A 228 2.22 15.97 -5.39
N VAL A 229 2.05 15.74 -6.70
CA VAL A 229 3.02 16.17 -7.70
C VAL A 229 3.21 17.70 -7.61
N ALA A 230 4.46 18.15 -7.73
CA ALA A 230 4.73 19.59 -7.83
C ALA A 230 4.12 20.14 -9.14
N ALA A 231 3.52 21.32 -9.02
CA ALA A 231 2.93 22.04 -10.14
C ALA A 231 3.97 22.48 -11.19
#